data_e71360873aa7cb02b5449a5774ac146d
#
_entry.id   e71360873aa7cb02b5449a5774ac146d
#
_cell.length_a   1.000
_cell.length_b   1.000
_cell.length_c   1.000
_cell.angle_alpha   90.00
_cell.angle_beta   90.00
_cell.angle_gamma   90.00
#
_symmetry.space_group_name_H-M   'P 1'
#
loop_
_entity.id
_entity.type
_entity.pdbx_description
1 polymer ?
#
loop_
_entity_poly.entity_id
_entity_poly.type
_entity_poly.pdbx_seq_one_letter_code
_entity_poly.pdbx_strand_id
1 'polypeptide(L)'
;MAVPISTRQPLWIPLKLNNGCPRSAALKTTCFAKKQTITDAPLSASLEEAKRNELVVKTCGITSARDAAMAAKAGAKLIGMILWPNSKRSVSLSEAKEISRVAKSYGAEPVGVFVDDDEETILRASNACDLELIQLHGDSSRELLPVLWKNNRIIYVLNADEDGKLINALPSEEYAVDWFLVDNAKGGSGRGFNWKKFQMPSVKSKNGWLLAGGLHADNVCKAASALNPNGLDVSSGICYPDGLQKDPKRIDLFMSSVKRLSLSPIN
;
A
#
# COMPACT_ATOMS: atom_id res chain seq x y z
N MET A 1 -44.78 36.41 19.28
CA MET A 1 -44.44 36.22 20.70
C MET A 1 -43.03 35.69 20.76
N ALA A 2 -42.10 36.52 21.19
CA ALA A 2 -40.69 36.20 21.30
C ALA A 2 -40.34 35.89 22.76
N VAL A 3 -39.59 34.84 23.00
CA VAL A 3 -39.08 34.45 24.33
C VAL A 3 -37.57 34.71 24.34
N PRO A 4 -37.02 35.35 25.37
CA PRO A 4 -35.62 35.77 25.40
C PRO A 4 -34.68 34.68 25.91
N ILE A 5 -33.47 34.68 25.33
CA ILE A 5 -32.32 33.82 25.69
C ILE A 5 -31.62 34.43 26.91
N SER A 6 -31.48 33.65 28.00
CA SER A 6 -30.72 34.01 29.18
C SER A 6 -29.28 33.51 29.09
N THR A 7 -28.33 34.41 29.10
CA THR A 7 -26.89 34.19 29.21
C THR A 7 -26.48 34.12 30.67
N ARG A 8 -25.86 33.00 31.10
CA ARG A 8 -25.14 32.91 32.38
C ARG A 8 -23.64 32.76 32.13
N GLN A 9 -22.87 33.70 32.65
CA GLN A 9 -21.41 33.62 32.78
C GLN A 9 -21.01 32.92 34.07
N PRO A 10 -19.91 32.18 34.11
CA PRO A 10 -19.37 31.62 35.35
C PRO A 10 -18.39 32.57 36.03
N LEU A 11 -18.57 32.68 37.37
CA LEU A 11 -17.74 33.49 38.28
C LEU A 11 -16.35 32.84 38.47
N TRP A 12 -15.34 33.68 38.42
CA TRP A 12 -13.95 33.38 38.83
C TRP A 12 -13.81 33.67 40.33
N ILE A 13 -13.19 32.71 41.08
CA ILE A 13 -12.75 32.88 42.46
C ILE A 13 -11.22 32.68 42.48
N PRO A 14 -10.43 33.62 43.03
CA PRO A 14 -8.99 33.46 43.16
C PRO A 14 -8.59 32.79 44.47
N LEU A 15 -7.75 31.74 44.42
CA LEU A 15 -7.13 31.13 45.56
C LEU A 15 -5.80 31.82 45.91
N LYS A 16 -5.68 32.21 47.19
CA LYS A 16 -4.54 32.90 47.79
C LYS A 16 -3.38 31.90 48.01
N LEU A 17 -2.17 32.34 47.66
CA LEU A 17 -0.90 31.74 48.04
C LEU A 17 -0.61 31.99 49.52
N ASN A 18 -0.17 30.96 50.23
CA ASN A 18 0.40 31.12 51.57
C ASN A 18 1.86 30.63 51.57
N ASN A 19 2.77 31.56 51.88
CA ASN A 19 4.21 31.37 52.03
C ASN A 19 4.50 30.76 53.38
N GLY A 20 5.35 29.75 53.42
CA GLY A 20 5.95 29.21 54.65
C GLY A 20 7.15 28.36 54.36
N CYS A 21 8.33 28.95 54.58
CA CYS A 21 9.61 28.26 54.57
C CYS A 21 9.96 27.81 56.00
N PRO A 22 10.61 26.68 56.22
CA PRO A 22 11.76 26.68 57.14
C PRO A 22 13.03 26.08 56.53
N ARG A 23 14.15 26.69 56.88
CA ARG A 23 15.49 26.28 56.67
C ARG A 23 15.86 25.06 57.51
N SER A 24 16.62 24.10 57.01
CA SER A 24 17.85 23.63 57.63
C SER A 24 18.52 22.43 56.90
N ALA A 25 19.84 22.46 56.97
CA ALA A 25 20.82 21.39 56.93
C ALA A 25 21.30 20.85 55.56
N ALA A 26 22.54 21.26 55.28
CA ALA A 26 23.42 20.75 54.23
C ALA A 26 23.87 19.32 54.51
N LEU A 27 23.72 18.42 53.55
CA LEU A 27 24.51 17.22 53.40
C LEU A 27 25.19 17.24 52.03
N LYS A 28 26.51 17.31 52.07
CA LYS A 28 27.37 17.17 50.89
C LYS A 28 27.41 15.71 50.49
N THR A 29 26.76 15.36 49.37
CA THR A 29 26.98 14.08 48.70
C THR A 29 27.50 14.37 47.31
N THR A 30 28.74 14.04 47.07
CA THR A 30 29.42 14.10 45.76
C THR A 30 28.84 12.98 44.88
N CYS A 31 27.94 13.31 44.00
CA CYS A 31 27.54 12.43 42.89
C CYS A 31 28.34 12.79 41.64
N PHE A 32 29.17 11.86 41.20
CA PHE A 32 29.77 11.87 39.86
C PHE A 32 28.66 11.75 38.81
N ALA A 33 28.26 12.85 38.20
CA ALA A 33 27.37 12.84 37.06
C ALA A 33 28.19 12.45 35.81
N LYS A 34 28.02 11.21 35.33
CA LYS A 34 28.37 10.85 33.97
C LYS A 34 27.46 11.69 33.02
N LYS A 35 28.09 12.64 32.33
CA LYS A 35 27.46 13.32 31.18
C LYS A 35 27.17 12.29 30.11
N GLN A 36 25.94 11.79 30.02
CA GLN A 36 25.42 11.19 28.80
C GLN A 36 25.17 12.33 27.82
N THR A 37 25.98 12.42 26.81
CA THR A 37 25.72 13.21 25.61
C THR A 37 24.52 12.57 24.88
N ILE A 38 23.34 13.13 25.08
CA ILE A 38 22.19 12.85 24.22
C ILE A 38 22.53 13.54 22.90
N THR A 39 22.92 12.76 21.90
CA THR A 39 23.01 13.24 20.53
C THR A 39 21.58 13.38 20.02
N ASP A 40 21.11 14.62 19.91
CA ASP A 40 19.87 14.95 19.23
C ASP A 40 20.00 14.55 17.74
N ALA A 41 19.57 13.33 17.43
CA ALA A 41 19.33 12.96 16.04
C ALA A 41 18.18 13.84 15.51
N PRO A 42 18.30 14.47 14.33
CA PRO A 42 17.30 15.39 13.86
C PRO A 42 15.97 14.67 13.65
N LEU A 43 14.90 15.24 14.17
CA LEU A 43 13.51 14.72 14.09
C LEU A 43 13.08 14.41 12.64
N SER A 44 13.70 15.07 11.65
CA SER A 44 13.51 14.85 10.22
C SER A 44 13.98 13.46 9.75
N ALA A 45 15.11 12.95 10.29
CA ALA A 45 15.62 11.63 9.91
C ALA A 45 14.69 10.50 10.36
N SER A 46 14.10 10.62 11.56
CA SER A 46 13.17 9.62 12.10
C SER A 46 11.83 9.61 11.33
N LEU A 47 11.37 10.75 10.83
CA LEU A 47 10.15 10.85 10.01
C LEU A 47 10.35 10.32 8.59
N GLU A 48 11.55 10.49 8.03
CA GLU A 48 11.88 9.91 6.72
C GLU A 48 12.10 8.41 6.79
N GLU A 49 12.66 7.91 7.88
CA GLU A 49 12.83 6.48 8.12
C GLU A 49 11.50 5.78 8.40
N ALA A 50 10.58 6.42 9.14
CA ALA A 50 9.22 5.94 9.33
C ALA A 50 8.41 5.91 8.02
N LYS A 51 8.60 6.88 7.12
CA LYS A 51 7.98 6.88 5.78
C LYS A 51 8.54 5.77 4.86
N ARG A 52 9.81 5.38 5.00
CA ARG A 52 10.40 4.27 4.25
C ARG A 52 9.88 2.90 4.66
N ASN A 53 9.33 2.78 5.86
CA ASN A 53 8.82 1.52 6.41
C ASN A 53 7.30 1.35 6.24
N GLU A 54 6.58 2.31 5.63
CA GLU A 54 5.15 2.18 5.38
C GLU A 54 4.90 1.20 4.22
N LEU A 55 4.18 0.11 4.50
CA LEU A 55 3.77 -0.86 3.48
C LEU A 55 2.91 -0.19 2.42
N VAL A 56 3.34 -0.25 1.17
CA VAL A 56 2.54 0.24 0.03
C VAL A 56 1.35 -0.70 -0.19
N VAL A 57 0.15 -0.15 -0.27
CA VAL A 57 -1.05 -0.93 -0.60
C VAL A 57 -1.48 -0.63 -2.03
N LYS A 58 -1.59 -1.69 -2.82
CA LYS A 58 -2.22 -1.70 -4.14
C LYS A 58 -3.59 -2.37 -4.03
N THR A 59 -4.61 -1.74 -4.59
CA THR A 59 -5.93 -2.33 -4.76
C THR A 59 -6.15 -2.61 -6.25
N CYS A 60 -6.38 -3.87 -6.60
CA CYS A 60 -6.42 -4.32 -7.99
C CYS A 60 -7.83 -4.77 -8.42
N GLY A 61 -8.09 -4.70 -9.72
CA GLY A 61 -9.40 -5.02 -10.29
C GLY A 61 -10.46 -4.00 -9.88
N ILE A 62 -10.10 -2.75 -9.91
CA ILE A 62 -11.02 -1.61 -9.77
C ILE A 62 -11.81 -1.46 -11.06
N THR A 63 -13.14 -1.39 -10.97
CA THR A 63 -14.06 -1.35 -12.12
C THR A 63 -14.86 -0.05 -12.24
N SER A 64 -14.67 0.88 -11.30
CA SER A 64 -15.37 2.17 -11.34
C SER A 64 -14.55 3.28 -10.68
N ALA A 65 -14.82 4.53 -11.09
CA ALA A 65 -14.27 5.72 -10.46
C ALA A 65 -14.65 5.84 -8.97
N ARG A 66 -15.84 5.36 -8.60
CA ARG A 66 -16.31 5.29 -7.22
C ARG A 66 -15.41 4.36 -6.39
N ASP A 67 -15.12 3.16 -6.88
CA ASP A 67 -14.27 2.19 -6.20
C ASP A 67 -12.83 2.72 -6.08
N ALA A 68 -12.32 3.40 -7.13
CA ALA A 68 -11.02 4.05 -7.09
C ALA A 68 -10.93 5.11 -5.99
N ALA A 69 -11.94 5.99 -5.91
CA ALA A 69 -12.01 7.02 -4.87
C ALA A 69 -12.07 6.41 -3.46
N MET A 70 -12.87 5.35 -3.26
CA MET A 70 -12.97 4.67 -1.97
C MET A 70 -11.63 4.06 -1.55
N ALA A 71 -10.98 3.32 -2.45
CA ALA A 71 -9.70 2.68 -2.17
C ALA A 71 -8.58 3.72 -1.88
N ALA A 72 -8.48 4.76 -2.70
CA ALA A 72 -7.49 5.82 -2.52
C ALA A 72 -7.70 6.61 -1.23
N LYS A 73 -8.95 6.98 -0.87
CA LYS A 73 -9.30 7.61 0.41
C LYS A 73 -8.94 6.75 1.61
N ALA A 74 -9.09 5.44 1.50
CA ALA A 74 -8.73 4.51 2.57
C ALA A 74 -7.20 4.40 2.75
N GLY A 75 -6.40 4.86 1.77
CA GLY A 75 -4.95 4.93 1.82
C GLY A 75 -4.22 4.05 0.80
N ALA A 76 -4.93 3.43 -0.16
CA ALA A 76 -4.27 2.73 -1.26
C ALA A 76 -3.42 3.71 -2.07
N LYS A 77 -2.16 3.33 -2.34
CA LYS A 77 -1.21 4.13 -3.12
C LYS A 77 -1.22 3.76 -4.60
N LEU A 78 -1.62 2.54 -4.93
CA LEU A 78 -1.69 2.03 -6.30
C LEU A 78 -3.11 1.51 -6.58
N ILE A 79 -3.70 1.93 -7.70
CA ILE A 79 -5.04 1.56 -8.14
C ILE A 79 -4.96 0.79 -9.45
N GLY A 80 -5.12 -0.53 -9.38
CA GLY A 80 -5.02 -1.45 -10.51
C GLY A 80 -6.35 -1.61 -11.25
N MET A 81 -6.34 -1.41 -12.56
CA MET A 81 -7.45 -1.68 -13.46
C MET A 81 -7.02 -2.71 -14.51
N ILE A 82 -7.88 -3.70 -14.75
CA ILE A 82 -7.56 -4.79 -15.68
C ILE A 82 -8.09 -4.42 -17.05
N LEU A 83 -7.18 -4.34 -18.02
CA LEU A 83 -7.51 -4.00 -19.41
C LEU A 83 -7.65 -5.25 -20.30
N TRP A 84 -7.32 -6.41 -19.77
CA TRP A 84 -7.45 -7.70 -20.44
C TRP A 84 -8.93 -8.12 -20.57
N PRO A 85 -9.48 -8.30 -21.81
CA PRO A 85 -10.91 -8.51 -22.02
C PRO A 85 -11.49 -9.77 -21.39
N ASN A 86 -10.66 -10.82 -21.19
CA ASN A 86 -11.10 -12.09 -20.64
C ASN A 86 -11.24 -12.09 -19.10
N SER A 87 -10.96 -10.97 -18.45
CA SER A 87 -11.19 -10.84 -17.02
C SER A 87 -12.63 -10.41 -16.74
N LYS A 88 -13.24 -11.05 -15.73
CA LYS A 88 -14.57 -10.62 -15.24
C LYS A 88 -14.59 -9.19 -14.65
N ARG A 89 -13.40 -8.64 -14.34
CA ARG A 89 -13.19 -7.27 -13.85
C ARG A 89 -12.48 -6.41 -14.89
N SER A 90 -12.60 -6.76 -16.17
CA SER A 90 -12.09 -5.93 -17.25
C SER A 90 -12.86 -4.62 -17.32
N VAL A 91 -12.16 -3.55 -17.71
CA VAL A 91 -12.74 -2.23 -17.92
C VAL A 91 -12.46 -1.75 -19.34
N SER A 92 -13.34 -0.95 -19.89
CA SER A 92 -13.13 -0.26 -21.16
C SER A 92 -12.09 0.86 -21.01
N LEU A 93 -11.53 1.33 -22.11
CA LEU A 93 -10.59 2.48 -22.09
C LEU A 93 -11.25 3.76 -21.52
N SER A 94 -12.55 3.97 -21.75
CA SER A 94 -13.27 5.11 -21.20
C SER A 94 -13.41 5.03 -19.69
N GLU A 95 -13.72 3.86 -19.15
CA GLU A 95 -13.76 3.61 -17.70
C GLU A 95 -12.38 3.71 -17.08
N ALA A 96 -11.36 3.11 -17.71
CA ALA A 96 -9.97 3.18 -17.25
C ALA A 96 -9.45 4.62 -17.16
N LYS A 97 -9.76 5.45 -18.16
CA LYS A 97 -9.42 6.88 -18.15
C LYS A 97 -10.06 7.61 -16.97
N GLU A 98 -11.33 7.34 -16.69
CA GLU A 98 -12.02 7.98 -15.56
C GLU A 98 -11.49 7.47 -14.21
N ILE A 99 -11.21 6.17 -14.08
CA ILE A 99 -10.57 5.56 -12.91
C ILE A 99 -9.19 6.20 -12.67
N SER A 100 -8.37 6.33 -13.72
CA SER A 100 -7.05 6.95 -13.67
C SER A 100 -7.14 8.39 -13.16
N ARG A 101 -8.01 9.20 -13.76
CA ARG A 101 -8.24 10.59 -13.35
C ARG A 101 -8.62 10.71 -11.89
N VAL A 102 -9.53 9.85 -11.41
CA VAL A 102 -9.97 9.85 -10.02
C VAL A 102 -8.87 9.37 -9.08
N ALA A 103 -8.15 8.29 -9.40
CA ALA A 103 -7.01 7.82 -8.60
C ALA A 103 -5.99 8.94 -8.36
N LYS A 104 -5.56 9.62 -9.45
CA LYS A 104 -4.63 10.75 -9.38
C LYS A 104 -5.16 11.92 -8.52
N SER A 105 -6.46 12.23 -8.59
CA SER A 105 -7.05 13.31 -7.80
C SER A 105 -7.03 13.05 -6.29
N TYR A 106 -6.90 11.79 -5.87
CA TYR A 106 -6.72 11.37 -4.47
C TYR A 106 -5.27 11.03 -4.12
N GLY A 107 -4.30 11.32 -5.00
CA GLY A 107 -2.87 11.07 -4.77
C GLY A 107 -2.47 9.60 -4.83
N ALA A 108 -3.28 8.75 -5.48
CA ALA A 108 -2.95 7.37 -5.79
C ALA A 108 -2.53 7.24 -7.26
N GLU A 109 -1.60 6.32 -7.54
CA GLU A 109 -1.10 6.07 -8.87
C GLU A 109 -1.94 4.99 -9.57
N PRO A 110 -2.47 5.27 -10.79
CA PRO A 110 -3.19 4.28 -11.57
C PRO A 110 -2.23 3.28 -12.21
N VAL A 111 -2.62 2.01 -12.25
CA VAL A 111 -1.86 0.89 -12.80
C VAL A 111 -2.70 0.15 -13.83
N GLY A 112 -2.25 0.08 -15.09
CA GLY A 112 -2.86 -0.78 -16.11
C GLY A 112 -2.34 -2.22 -15.98
N VAL A 113 -3.23 -3.19 -15.92
CA VAL A 113 -2.88 -4.61 -15.84
C VAL A 113 -3.15 -5.28 -17.18
N PHE A 114 -2.10 -5.86 -17.77
CA PHE A 114 -2.09 -6.50 -19.08
C PHE A 114 -1.64 -7.97 -18.96
N VAL A 115 -2.22 -8.83 -19.77
CA VAL A 115 -1.97 -10.28 -19.74
C VAL A 115 -1.42 -10.79 -21.08
N ASP A 116 -2.28 -10.86 -22.11
CA ASP A 116 -1.93 -11.40 -23.43
C ASP A 116 -1.92 -10.28 -24.51
N ASP A 117 -1.88 -9.03 -24.06
CA ASP A 117 -1.96 -7.86 -24.91
C ASP A 117 -0.63 -7.62 -25.65
N ASP A 118 -0.71 -7.16 -26.88
CA ASP A 118 0.46 -6.76 -27.68
C ASP A 118 0.95 -5.34 -27.33
N GLU A 119 2.12 -4.99 -27.82
CA GLU A 119 2.78 -3.70 -27.57
C GLU A 119 1.88 -2.51 -27.96
N GLU A 120 1.27 -2.56 -29.15
CA GLU A 120 0.41 -1.47 -29.65
C GLU A 120 -0.78 -1.25 -28.72
N THR A 121 -1.43 -2.32 -28.30
CA THR A 121 -2.56 -2.27 -27.37
C THR A 121 -2.16 -1.70 -26.02
N ILE A 122 -1.02 -2.13 -25.46
CA ILE A 122 -0.50 -1.64 -24.17
C ILE A 122 -0.19 -0.15 -24.26
N LEU A 123 0.57 0.28 -25.27
CA LEU A 123 0.96 1.68 -25.45
C LEU A 123 -0.25 2.58 -25.73
N ARG A 124 -1.19 2.14 -26.58
CA ARG A 124 -2.43 2.86 -26.84
C ARG A 124 -3.25 3.07 -25.58
N ALA A 125 -3.41 2.02 -24.77
CA ALA A 125 -4.15 2.08 -23.52
C ALA A 125 -3.46 2.97 -22.48
N SER A 126 -2.14 2.85 -22.36
CA SER A 126 -1.34 3.66 -21.44
C SER A 126 -1.45 5.15 -21.77
N ASN A 127 -1.31 5.50 -23.06
CA ASN A 127 -1.46 6.88 -23.52
C ASN A 127 -2.88 7.41 -23.34
N ALA A 128 -3.90 6.62 -23.70
CA ALA A 128 -5.31 7.04 -23.61
C ALA A 128 -5.77 7.27 -22.17
N CYS A 129 -5.23 6.51 -21.22
CA CYS A 129 -5.61 6.53 -19.82
C CYS A 129 -4.60 7.26 -18.92
N ASP A 130 -3.54 7.85 -19.50
CA ASP A 130 -2.47 8.56 -18.79
C ASP A 130 -1.84 7.67 -17.69
N LEU A 131 -1.39 6.46 -18.10
CA LEU A 131 -0.78 5.45 -17.24
C LEU A 131 0.74 5.48 -17.42
N GLU A 132 1.45 5.76 -16.34
CA GLU A 132 2.91 5.63 -16.29
C GLU A 132 3.34 4.24 -15.83
N LEU A 133 2.55 3.61 -14.94
CA LEU A 133 2.84 2.32 -14.33
C LEU A 133 1.99 1.21 -14.96
N ILE A 134 2.66 0.22 -15.54
CA ILE A 134 2.08 -0.94 -16.23
C ILE A 134 2.43 -2.21 -15.50
N GLN A 135 1.45 -3.09 -15.31
CA GLN A 135 1.65 -4.42 -14.72
C GLN A 135 1.64 -5.49 -15.82
N LEU A 136 2.74 -6.21 -15.98
CA LEU A 136 2.91 -7.31 -16.92
C LEU A 136 2.58 -8.63 -16.19
N HIS A 137 1.35 -9.14 -16.41
CA HIS A 137 0.81 -10.26 -15.63
C HIS A 137 0.87 -11.60 -16.36
N GLY A 138 0.76 -11.61 -17.69
CA GLY A 138 0.83 -12.81 -18.52
C GLY A 138 2.17 -12.99 -19.22
N ASP A 139 2.40 -14.15 -19.83
CA ASP A 139 3.64 -14.44 -20.53
C ASP A 139 3.85 -13.49 -21.72
N SER A 140 2.84 -13.32 -22.57
CA SER A 140 2.93 -12.43 -23.74
C SER A 140 3.28 -10.99 -23.32
N SER A 141 2.61 -10.44 -22.29
CA SER A 141 2.94 -9.10 -21.81
C SER A 141 4.33 -9.00 -21.17
N ARG A 142 4.81 -10.06 -20.48
CA ARG A 142 6.16 -10.10 -19.89
C ARG A 142 7.27 -10.10 -20.96
N GLU A 143 7.05 -10.74 -22.11
CA GLU A 143 7.98 -10.75 -23.24
C GLU A 143 8.20 -9.34 -23.80
N LEU A 144 7.27 -8.41 -23.59
CA LEU A 144 7.38 -7.01 -24.03
C LEU A 144 8.20 -6.12 -23.07
N LEU A 145 8.69 -6.66 -21.94
CA LEU A 145 9.51 -5.90 -21.00
C LEU A 145 10.67 -5.13 -21.69
N PRO A 146 11.48 -5.72 -22.62
CA PRO A 146 12.60 -5.04 -23.27
C PRO A 146 12.22 -3.77 -24.03
N VAL A 147 10.97 -3.66 -24.45
CA VAL A 147 10.46 -2.50 -25.20
C VAL A 147 9.83 -1.50 -24.24
N LEU A 148 8.96 -1.98 -23.34
CA LEU A 148 8.11 -1.12 -22.49
C LEU A 148 8.89 -0.41 -21.37
N TRP A 149 9.96 -1.03 -20.83
CA TRP A 149 10.69 -0.48 -19.68
C TRP A 149 11.38 0.86 -19.94
N LYS A 150 11.61 1.20 -21.21
CA LYS A 150 12.29 2.45 -21.60
C LYS A 150 11.45 3.69 -21.33
N ASN A 151 10.13 3.57 -21.50
CA ASN A 151 9.20 4.68 -21.43
C ASN A 151 8.12 4.54 -20.35
N ASN A 152 8.06 3.37 -19.70
CA ASN A 152 7.06 3.06 -18.71
C ASN A 152 7.71 2.55 -17.41
N ARG A 153 7.06 2.80 -16.31
CA ARG A 153 7.34 2.16 -15.03
C ARG A 153 6.66 0.79 -15.01
N ILE A 154 7.34 -0.21 -14.48
CA ILE A 154 6.91 -1.61 -14.63
C ILE A 154 6.68 -2.28 -13.28
N ILE A 155 5.54 -2.95 -13.15
CA ILE A 155 5.30 -4.01 -12.17
C ILE A 155 5.44 -5.35 -12.92
N TYR A 156 6.48 -6.10 -12.62
CA TYR A 156 6.71 -7.42 -13.22
C TYR A 156 6.13 -8.51 -12.31
N VAL A 157 5.22 -9.34 -12.84
CA VAL A 157 4.54 -10.37 -12.04
C VAL A 157 5.32 -11.67 -12.07
N LEU A 158 5.57 -12.20 -10.88
CA LEU A 158 6.08 -13.55 -10.63
C LEU A 158 4.91 -14.40 -10.12
N ASN A 159 4.69 -15.53 -10.75
CA ASN A 159 3.64 -16.46 -10.37
C ASN A 159 4.21 -17.58 -9.51
N ALA A 160 3.62 -17.83 -8.35
CA ALA A 160 3.97 -18.92 -7.46
C ALA A 160 2.91 -20.03 -7.53
N ASP A 161 3.34 -21.29 -7.55
CA ASP A 161 2.44 -22.44 -7.41
C ASP A 161 1.91 -22.59 -5.96
N GLU A 162 1.09 -23.61 -5.71
CA GLU A 162 0.49 -23.84 -4.39
C GLU A 162 1.54 -24.09 -3.29
N ASP A 163 2.71 -24.59 -3.65
CA ASP A 163 3.84 -24.82 -2.74
C ASP A 163 4.75 -23.60 -2.57
N GLY A 164 4.51 -22.52 -3.29
CA GLY A 164 5.30 -21.29 -3.24
C GLY A 164 6.52 -21.31 -4.16
N LYS A 165 6.62 -22.22 -5.11
CA LYS A 165 7.68 -22.23 -6.12
C LYS A 165 7.30 -21.32 -7.28
N LEU A 166 8.22 -20.45 -7.69
CA LEU A 166 8.04 -19.62 -8.88
C LEU A 166 7.97 -20.49 -10.14
N ILE A 167 7.00 -20.21 -11.00
CA ILE A 167 6.75 -20.97 -12.23
C ILE A 167 7.15 -20.21 -13.51
N ASN A 168 7.34 -18.91 -13.45
CA ASN A 168 7.89 -18.14 -14.55
C ASN A 168 9.28 -17.59 -14.22
N ALA A 169 10.05 -17.28 -15.26
CA ALA A 169 11.42 -16.79 -15.13
C ALA A 169 11.49 -15.36 -14.59
N LEU A 170 12.59 -15.05 -13.92
CA LEU A 170 12.96 -13.68 -13.59
C LEU A 170 13.38 -12.95 -14.88
N PRO A 171 13.13 -11.64 -14.98
CA PRO A 171 13.65 -10.85 -16.09
C PRO A 171 15.18 -10.72 -16.00
N SER A 172 15.83 -10.38 -17.12
CA SER A 172 17.25 -10.01 -17.12
C SER A 172 17.51 -8.84 -16.18
N GLU A 173 18.64 -8.88 -15.46
CA GLU A 173 19.03 -7.82 -14.50
C GLU A 173 19.28 -6.46 -15.15
N GLU A 174 19.39 -6.39 -16.46
CA GLU A 174 19.50 -5.13 -17.22
C GLU A 174 18.21 -4.29 -17.19
N TYR A 175 17.05 -4.92 -16.97
CA TYR A 175 15.75 -4.24 -16.91
C TYR A 175 15.43 -3.82 -15.48
N ALA A 176 15.55 -2.54 -15.17
CA ALA A 176 15.24 -1.98 -13.86
C ALA A 176 13.72 -1.83 -13.68
N VAL A 177 13.05 -2.87 -13.20
CA VAL A 177 11.60 -2.81 -12.88
C VAL A 177 11.34 -1.97 -11.63
N ASP A 178 10.18 -1.33 -11.57
CA ASP A 178 9.79 -0.53 -10.41
C ASP A 178 9.37 -1.41 -9.25
N TRP A 179 8.60 -2.46 -9.52
CA TRP A 179 8.11 -3.42 -8.56
C TRP A 179 8.16 -4.84 -9.12
N PHE A 180 8.47 -5.81 -8.28
CA PHE A 180 7.98 -7.17 -8.50
C PHE A 180 6.63 -7.33 -7.80
N LEU A 181 5.78 -8.21 -8.33
CA LEU A 181 4.54 -8.62 -7.68
C LEU A 181 4.48 -10.14 -7.70
N VAL A 182 4.32 -10.77 -6.53
CA VAL A 182 4.20 -12.21 -6.42
C VAL A 182 2.73 -12.58 -6.21
N ASP A 183 2.15 -13.29 -7.18
CA ASP A 183 0.76 -13.77 -7.14
C ASP A 183 0.72 -15.30 -7.26
N ASN A 184 -0.40 -15.90 -6.86
CA ASN A 184 -0.66 -17.32 -7.11
C ASN A 184 -0.70 -17.59 -8.62
N ALA A 185 -0.23 -18.78 -9.03
CA ALA A 185 -0.21 -19.24 -10.42
C ALA A 185 -1.58 -19.16 -11.14
N LYS A 186 -2.68 -19.30 -10.39
CA LYS A 186 -4.04 -19.10 -10.88
C LYS A 186 -4.51 -17.67 -10.60
N GLY A 187 -3.75 -16.66 -11.02
CA GLY A 187 -3.99 -15.25 -10.76
C GLY A 187 -5.47 -14.85 -10.80
N GLY A 188 -5.88 -13.95 -9.91
CA GLY A 188 -7.28 -13.52 -9.79
C GLY A 188 -8.25 -14.54 -9.20
N SER A 189 -7.81 -15.75 -8.86
CA SER A 189 -8.64 -16.82 -8.28
C SER A 189 -9.06 -16.55 -6.82
N GLY A 190 -8.42 -15.60 -6.14
CA GLY A 190 -8.61 -15.36 -4.71
C GLY A 190 -7.96 -16.44 -3.81
N ARG A 191 -7.16 -17.33 -4.38
CA ARG A 191 -6.40 -18.33 -3.62
C ARG A 191 -4.99 -17.82 -3.33
N GLY A 192 -4.46 -18.15 -2.15
CA GLY A 192 -3.08 -17.90 -1.79
C GLY A 192 -2.17 -19.08 -2.16
N PHE A 193 -0.91 -18.95 -1.83
CA PHE A 193 0.10 -20.01 -1.92
C PHE A 193 0.74 -20.24 -0.54
N ASN A 194 1.62 -21.23 -0.42
CA ASN A 194 2.23 -21.58 0.87
C ASN A 194 3.32 -20.57 1.27
N TRP A 195 2.96 -19.54 2.03
CA TRP A 195 3.88 -18.50 2.49
C TRP A 195 5.06 -19.01 3.30
N LYS A 196 4.93 -20.15 3.99
CA LYS A 196 6.03 -20.72 4.79
C LYS A 196 7.13 -21.36 3.94
N LYS A 197 6.78 -21.79 2.73
CA LYS A 197 7.72 -22.40 1.78
C LYS A 197 8.29 -21.40 0.78
N PHE A 198 7.61 -20.28 0.57
CA PHE A 198 8.03 -19.27 -0.37
C PHE A 198 9.24 -18.49 0.15
N GLN A 199 10.20 -18.29 -0.73
CA GLN A 199 11.33 -17.40 -0.52
C GLN A 199 11.46 -16.48 -1.72
N MET A 200 11.41 -15.16 -1.49
CA MET A 200 11.64 -14.20 -2.55
C MET A 200 13.09 -14.31 -3.02
N PRO A 201 13.35 -14.54 -4.31
CA PRO A 201 14.72 -14.56 -4.82
C PRO A 201 15.35 -13.17 -4.69
N SER A 202 16.70 -13.15 -4.71
CA SER A 202 17.42 -11.88 -4.78
C SER A 202 17.16 -11.24 -6.14
N VAL A 203 16.40 -10.15 -6.14
CA VAL A 203 16.04 -9.39 -7.36
C VAL A 203 16.26 -7.91 -7.12
N LYS A 204 16.60 -7.19 -8.19
CA LYS A 204 16.78 -5.73 -8.15
C LYS A 204 15.53 -5.06 -8.68
N SER A 205 14.86 -4.29 -7.82
CA SER A 205 13.76 -3.40 -8.20
C SER A 205 13.94 -2.04 -7.53
N LYS A 206 13.31 -1.00 -8.06
CA LYS A 206 13.42 0.35 -7.49
C LYS A 206 12.72 0.47 -6.14
N ASN A 207 11.60 -0.26 -5.95
CA ASN A 207 10.75 -0.13 -4.76
C ASN A 207 10.55 -1.44 -3.99
N GLY A 208 11.17 -2.54 -4.41
CA GLY A 208 11.01 -3.86 -3.81
C GLY A 208 9.89 -4.67 -4.45
N TRP A 209 9.06 -5.34 -3.63
CA TRP A 209 8.05 -6.25 -4.14
C TRP A 209 6.72 -6.20 -3.38
N LEU A 210 5.64 -6.51 -4.10
CA LEU A 210 4.28 -6.57 -3.62
C LEU A 210 3.86 -8.04 -3.44
N LEU A 211 3.28 -8.37 -2.29
CA LEU A 211 2.68 -9.67 -2.06
C LEU A 211 1.22 -9.63 -2.50
N ALA A 212 0.83 -10.55 -3.38
CA ALA A 212 -0.54 -10.79 -3.83
C ALA A 212 -1.00 -12.21 -3.49
N GLY A 213 -2.14 -12.62 -4.04
CA GLY A 213 -2.68 -13.98 -3.92
C GLY A 213 -3.52 -14.20 -2.66
N GLY A 214 -4.84 -14.06 -2.79
CA GLY A 214 -5.81 -14.42 -1.76
C GLY A 214 -5.76 -13.60 -0.47
N LEU A 215 -5.18 -12.40 -0.51
CA LEU A 215 -5.13 -11.52 0.66
C LEU A 215 -6.51 -10.97 1.02
N HIS A 216 -6.80 -10.90 2.32
CA HIS A 216 -7.97 -10.27 2.92
C HIS A 216 -7.66 -9.83 4.37
N ALA A 217 -8.59 -9.13 5.02
CA ALA A 217 -8.36 -8.52 6.33
C ALA A 217 -7.88 -9.50 7.41
N ASP A 218 -8.37 -10.76 7.37
CA ASP A 218 -8.07 -11.75 8.41
C ASP A 218 -6.72 -12.46 8.25
N ASN A 219 -6.12 -12.39 7.04
CA ASN A 219 -4.86 -13.10 6.75
C ASN A 219 -3.69 -12.16 6.45
N VAL A 220 -3.93 -10.90 6.10
CA VAL A 220 -2.90 -9.97 5.63
C VAL A 220 -1.78 -9.75 6.64
N CYS A 221 -2.10 -9.65 7.94
CA CYS A 221 -1.08 -9.48 8.98
C CYS A 221 -0.14 -10.70 9.03
N LYS A 222 -0.70 -11.90 8.99
CA LYS A 222 0.08 -13.15 8.99
C LYS A 222 0.96 -13.27 7.75
N ALA A 223 0.42 -12.94 6.58
CA ALA A 223 1.15 -12.97 5.32
C ALA A 223 2.31 -11.97 5.30
N ALA A 224 2.06 -10.74 5.68
CA ALA A 224 3.08 -9.68 5.74
C ALA A 224 4.19 -10.00 6.76
N SER A 225 3.84 -10.48 7.95
CA SER A 225 4.85 -10.87 8.97
C SER A 225 5.68 -12.09 8.54
N ALA A 226 5.11 -13.01 7.75
CA ALA A 226 5.83 -14.19 7.29
C ALA A 226 6.85 -13.90 6.18
N LEU A 227 6.55 -12.93 5.31
CA LEU A 227 7.28 -12.70 4.06
C LEU A 227 7.99 -11.34 3.98
N ASN A 228 7.63 -10.41 4.87
CA ASN A 228 8.19 -9.06 4.94
C ASN A 228 8.26 -8.35 3.57
N PRO A 229 7.15 -8.25 2.80
CA PRO A 229 7.13 -7.56 1.52
C PRO A 229 7.24 -6.04 1.71
N ASN A 230 7.58 -5.32 0.64
CA ASN A 230 7.56 -3.85 0.64
C ASN A 230 6.14 -3.27 0.45
N GLY A 231 5.21 -4.11 -0.01
CA GLY A 231 3.81 -3.73 -0.14
C GLY A 231 2.90 -4.93 -0.35
N LEU A 232 1.61 -4.66 -0.44
CA LEU A 232 0.54 -5.65 -0.49
C LEU A 232 -0.39 -5.33 -1.66
N ASP A 233 -0.78 -6.35 -2.44
CA ASP A 233 -1.78 -6.23 -3.49
C ASP A 233 -3.03 -7.03 -3.13
N VAL A 234 -4.17 -6.36 -3.08
CA VAL A 234 -5.46 -6.98 -2.76
C VAL A 234 -6.47 -6.74 -3.86
N SER A 235 -7.17 -7.81 -4.25
CA SER A 235 -8.22 -7.73 -5.27
C SER A 235 -9.56 -8.29 -4.77
N SER A 236 -9.79 -9.60 -4.89
CA SER A 236 -11.08 -10.23 -4.52
C SER A 236 -11.38 -10.17 -3.03
N GLY A 237 -10.36 -10.14 -2.16
CA GLY A 237 -10.54 -10.07 -0.70
C GLY A 237 -11.23 -8.81 -0.18
N ILE A 238 -11.33 -7.78 -1.00
CA ILE A 238 -12.04 -6.53 -0.70
C ILE A 238 -13.28 -6.31 -1.58
N CYS A 239 -13.77 -7.36 -2.27
CA CYS A 239 -14.99 -7.31 -3.07
C CYS A 239 -16.19 -7.82 -2.28
N TYR A 240 -17.39 -7.46 -2.75
CA TYR A 240 -18.62 -8.17 -2.40
C TYR A 240 -18.53 -9.66 -2.80
N PRO A 241 -19.47 -10.52 -2.36
CA PRO A 241 -19.41 -11.96 -2.64
C PRO A 241 -19.40 -12.33 -4.14
N ASP A 242 -19.90 -11.45 -5.01
CA ASP A 242 -19.84 -11.59 -6.47
C ASP A 242 -18.40 -11.51 -7.02
N GLY A 243 -17.48 -10.95 -6.24
CA GLY A 243 -16.08 -10.75 -6.60
C GLY A 243 -15.85 -9.69 -7.68
N LEU A 244 -16.83 -8.83 -7.95
CA LEU A 244 -16.78 -7.78 -8.98
C LEU A 244 -16.55 -6.41 -8.36
N GLN A 245 -17.55 -5.88 -7.67
CA GLN A 245 -17.49 -4.57 -7.05
C GLN A 245 -16.77 -4.59 -5.71
N LYS A 246 -16.11 -3.49 -5.37
CA LYS A 246 -15.44 -3.32 -4.09
C LYS A 246 -16.43 -3.03 -2.97
N ASP A 247 -16.24 -3.69 -1.83
CA ASP A 247 -17.01 -3.48 -0.61
C ASP A 247 -16.30 -2.46 0.29
N PRO A 248 -16.90 -1.31 0.58
CA PRO A 248 -16.30 -0.28 1.43
C PRO A 248 -15.87 -0.81 2.79
N LYS A 249 -16.70 -1.66 3.42
CA LYS A 249 -16.40 -2.25 4.73
C LYS A 249 -15.18 -3.17 4.69
N ARG A 250 -15.05 -3.96 3.63
CA ARG A 250 -13.88 -4.84 3.45
C ARG A 250 -12.62 -4.06 3.14
N ILE A 251 -12.72 -2.95 2.37
CA ILE A 251 -11.60 -2.02 2.17
C ILE A 251 -11.14 -1.47 3.52
N ASP A 252 -12.04 -0.92 4.33
CA ASP A 252 -11.72 -0.32 5.62
C ASP A 252 -11.11 -1.34 6.59
N LEU A 253 -11.64 -2.55 6.64
CA LEU A 253 -11.10 -3.64 7.47
C LEU A 253 -9.69 -4.04 7.02
N PHE A 254 -9.47 -4.19 5.71
CA PHE A 254 -8.15 -4.52 5.17
C PHE A 254 -7.13 -3.42 5.49
N MET A 255 -7.45 -2.18 5.18
CA MET A 255 -6.56 -1.03 5.43
C MET A 255 -6.27 -0.83 6.92
N SER A 256 -7.27 -1.05 7.79
CA SER A 256 -7.08 -1.03 9.25
C SER A 256 -6.14 -2.15 9.73
N SER A 257 -6.22 -3.33 9.12
CA SER A 257 -5.29 -4.44 9.44
C SER A 257 -3.86 -4.11 9.01
N VAL A 258 -3.67 -3.51 7.83
CA VAL A 258 -2.34 -3.08 7.35
C VAL A 258 -1.75 -1.97 8.23
N LYS A 259 -2.53 -0.98 8.61
CA LYS A 259 -2.08 0.11 9.50
C LYS A 259 -1.57 -0.41 10.84
N ARG A 260 -2.18 -1.47 11.39
CA ARG A 260 -1.69 -2.10 12.65
C ARG A 260 -0.31 -2.71 12.51
N LEU A 261 0.05 -3.23 11.33
CA LEU A 261 1.41 -3.76 11.07
C LEU A 261 2.48 -2.66 11.18
N SER A 262 2.19 -1.48 10.63
CA SER A 262 3.12 -0.34 10.65
C SER A 262 3.29 0.27 12.05
N LEU A 263 2.39 0.01 12.97
CA LEU A 263 2.42 0.51 14.35
C LEU A 263 3.03 -0.46 15.37
N SER A 264 3.21 -1.72 14.98
CA SER A 264 3.85 -2.73 15.85
C SER A 264 5.36 -2.63 15.71
N PRO A 265 6.14 -2.36 16.78
CA PRO A 265 7.59 -2.41 16.70
C PRO A 265 8.01 -3.81 16.22
N ILE A 266 8.89 -3.87 15.25
CA ILE A 266 9.55 -5.12 14.83
C ILE A 266 10.42 -5.55 16.02
N ASN A 267 9.98 -6.61 16.73
CA ASN A 267 10.76 -7.23 17.80
C ASN A 267 11.93 -8.02 17.22
#